data_f69029bf0d2dc20225e173c60e3667ea
#
_entry.id   f69029bf0d2dc20225e173c60e3667ea
#
_cell.length_a   1.000
_cell.length_b   1.000
_cell.length_c   1.000
_cell.angle_alpha   90.00
_cell.angle_beta   90.00
_cell.angle_gamma   90.00
#
_symmetry.space_group_name_H-M   'P 1'
#
loop_
_entity.id
_entity.type
_entity.pdbx_description
1 polymer ?
#
loop_
_entity_poly.entity_id
_entity_poly.type
_entity_poly.pdbx_seq_one_letter_code
_entity_poly.pdbx_strand_id
1 'polypeptide(L)'
;DTVSVAEISSFQLETIEYFHPQVSAILNITPDHLNRHHTMENYVAVKEAITMNQTKDDYCILNYENEYTRNFGDRCPATVVWFSSARRLDNGLFYEGEDIYLAKDGNVQRLMNVKTDMNLVGICNIENVMAAIGIAMSAGVPMKNILDTIRRFVAVEHRIEYVATKKGVVYYNDSKATNTDAAIQ
;
A
#
# COMPACT_ATOMS: atom_id res chain seq x y z
N ASP A 1 -21.75 -2.60 -13.41
CA ASP A 1 -21.34 -2.61 -11.99
C ASP A 1 -20.29 -1.52 -11.79
N THR A 2 -20.42 -0.76 -10.70
CA THR A 2 -19.49 0.34 -10.38
C THR A 2 -18.63 -0.10 -9.19
N VAL A 3 -17.31 0.12 -9.27
CA VAL A 3 -16.38 -0.07 -8.16
C VAL A 3 -16.04 1.30 -7.59
N SER A 4 -16.22 1.46 -6.28
CA SER A 4 -15.80 2.66 -5.55
C SER A 4 -14.46 2.41 -4.88
N VAL A 5 -13.49 3.29 -5.11
CA VAL A 5 -12.19 3.29 -4.43
C VAL A 5 -12.12 4.54 -3.56
N ALA A 6 -11.87 4.35 -2.27
CA ALA A 6 -11.84 5.44 -1.30
C ALA A 6 -10.57 5.41 -0.46
N GLU A 7 -9.94 6.56 -0.26
CA GLU A 7 -8.95 6.77 0.78
C GLU A 7 -9.68 7.21 2.05
N ILE A 8 -9.47 6.47 3.15
CA ILE A 8 -10.20 6.66 4.40
C ILE A 8 -9.21 7.06 5.51
N SER A 9 -9.46 8.21 6.12
CA SER A 9 -8.70 8.70 7.25
C SER A 9 -9.07 7.98 8.55
N SER A 10 -8.18 8.00 9.55
CA SER A 10 -8.50 7.49 10.89
C SER A 10 -9.72 8.18 11.50
N PHE A 11 -9.92 9.48 11.24
CA PHE A 11 -11.08 10.22 11.75
C PHE A 11 -12.41 9.72 11.19
N GLN A 12 -12.43 9.28 9.93
CA GLN A 12 -13.63 8.69 9.32
C GLN A 12 -13.90 7.29 9.87
N LEU A 13 -12.84 6.54 10.24
CA LEU A 13 -12.98 5.20 10.81
C LEU A 13 -13.50 5.21 12.25
N GLU A 14 -13.36 6.31 13.01
CA GLU A 14 -13.85 6.41 14.40
C GLU A 14 -15.37 6.18 14.55
N THR A 15 -16.14 6.42 13.51
CA THR A 15 -17.61 6.42 13.57
C THR A 15 -18.26 5.43 12.62
N ILE A 16 -17.51 4.50 12.05
CA ILE A 16 -18.09 3.47 11.18
C ILE A 16 -18.88 2.45 12.01
N GLU A 17 -20.03 2.02 11.48
CA GLU A 17 -20.85 0.96 12.05
C GLU A 17 -21.07 -0.18 11.06
N TYR A 18 -21.47 0.16 9.84
CA TYR A 18 -21.88 -0.81 8.80
C TYR A 18 -20.93 -0.80 7.59
N PHE A 19 -19.86 -0.01 7.64
CA PHE A 19 -18.90 0.06 6.55
C PHE A 19 -18.24 -1.30 6.35
N HIS A 20 -18.43 -1.89 5.16
CA HIS A 20 -17.93 -3.22 4.81
C HIS A 20 -17.26 -3.18 3.43
N PRO A 21 -15.99 -2.87 3.35
CA PRO A 21 -15.25 -2.94 2.09
C PRO A 21 -14.96 -4.40 1.74
N GLN A 22 -15.15 -4.80 0.48
CA GLN A 22 -14.72 -6.13 0.01
C GLN A 22 -13.20 -6.28 0.00
N VAL A 23 -12.50 -5.18 -0.21
CA VAL A 23 -11.04 -5.10 -0.18
C VAL A 23 -10.63 -3.87 0.62
N SER A 24 -9.82 -4.07 1.64
CA SER A 24 -9.19 -3.01 2.43
C SER A 24 -7.67 -3.06 2.34
N ALA A 25 -6.99 -1.98 2.71
CA ALA A 25 -5.54 -1.95 2.80
C ALA A 25 -5.07 -1.05 3.94
N ILE A 26 -4.02 -1.47 4.64
CA ILE A 26 -3.28 -0.64 5.60
C ILE A 26 -1.81 -0.69 5.20
N LEU A 27 -1.32 0.41 4.61
CA LEU A 27 0.02 0.44 4.00
C LEU A 27 1.13 0.57 5.04
N ASN A 28 0.90 1.41 6.04
CA ASN A 28 1.76 1.60 7.20
C ASN A 28 0.99 2.25 8.34
N ILE A 29 1.53 2.10 9.54
CA ILE A 29 1.10 2.85 10.73
C ILE A 29 2.37 3.41 11.37
N THR A 30 2.51 4.73 11.34
CA THR A 30 3.57 5.49 12.00
C THR A 30 2.94 6.54 12.92
N PRO A 31 3.63 7.00 13.96
CA PRO A 31 3.07 7.99 14.89
C PRO A 31 2.56 9.22 14.16
N ASP A 32 1.25 9.45 14.21
CA ASP A 32 0.59 10.63 13.67
C ASP A 32 -0.73 10.88 14.43
N HIS A 33 -1.23 12.09 14.40
CA HIS A 33 -2.52 12.47 14.98
C HIS A 33 -2.71 12.08 16.47
N LEU A 34 -1.62 11.95 17.26
CA LEU A 34 -1.69 11.57 18.67
C LEU A 34 -2.35 12.65 19.56
N ASN A 35 -2.42 13.89 19.08
CA ASN A 35 -3.23 14.93 19.70
C ASN A 35 -4.74 14.60 19.69
N ARG A 36 -5.20 13.74 18.77
CA ARG A 36 -6.59 13.28 18.67
C ARG A 36 -6.78 11.90 19.28
N HIS A 37 -5.93 10.95 18.92
CA HIS A 37 -6.06 9.55 19.35
C HIS A 37 -5.43 9.27 20.71
N HIS A 38 -4.63 10.20 21.25
CA HIS A 38 -3.95 10.19 22.54
C HIS A 38 -2.82 9.16 22.65
N THR A 39 -3.01 7.92 22.21
CA THR A 39 -1.98 6.85 22.26
C THR A 39 -1.85 6.15 20.92
N MET A 40 -0.71 5.49 20.69
CA MET A 40 -0.50 4.66 19.50
C MET A 40 -1.47 3.49 19.45
N GLU A 41 -1.80 2.88 20.61
CA GLU A 41 -2.73 1.76 20.69
C GLU A 41 -4.12 2.17 20.18
N ASN A 42 -4.61 3.33 20.57
CA ASN A 42 -5.89 3.87 20.08
C ASN A 42 -5.82 4.17 18.57
N TYR A 43 -4.74 4.79 18.11
CA TYR A 43 -4.55 5.11 16.69
C TYR A 43 -4.52 3.84 15.82
N VAL A 44 -3.79 2.82 16.27
CA VAL A 44 -3.72 1.50 15.62
C VAL A 44 -5.12 0.87 15.58
N ALA A 45 -5.80 0.79 16.73
CA ALA A 45 -7.13 0.18 16.80
C ALA A 45 -8.14 0.86 15.87
N VAL A 46 -8.09 2.19 15.76
CA VAL A 46 -8.97 2.92 14.84
C VAL A 46 -8.64 2.60 13.37
N LYS A 47 -7.36 2.50 13.00
CA LYS A 47 -6.99 2.12 11.62
C LYS A 47 -7.39 0.67 11.28
N GLU A 48 -7.23 -0.25 12.22
CA GLU A 48 -7.64 -1.64 12.07
C GLU A 48 -9.16 -1.82 11.94
N ALA A 49 -9.95 -0.88 12.50
CA ALA A 49 -11.41 -0.89 12.40
C ALA A 49 -11.92 -0.86 10.94
N ILE A 50 -11.10 -0.51 9.96
CA ILE A 50 -11.47 -0.63 8.53
C ILE A 50 -11.92 -2.06 8.17
N THR A 51 -11.48 -3.06 8.92
CA THR A 51 -11.79 -4.48 8.71
C THR A 51 -12.91 -5.00 9.61
N MET A 52 -13.50 -4.16 10.48
CA MET A 52 -14.39 -4.62 11.55
C MET A 52 -15.59 -5.44 11.09
N ASN A 53 -16.08 -5.18 9.88
CA ASN A 53 -17.21 -5.91 9.29
C ASN A 53 -16.78 -6.88 8.18
N GLN A 54 -15.48 -7.01 7.91
CA GLN A 54 -14.95 -7.97 6.94
C GLN A 54 -15.00 -9.40 7.48
N THR A 55 -15.01 -10.34 6.56
CA THR A 55 -15.02 -11.78 6.80
C THR A 55 -13.89 -12.45 6.02
N LYS A 56 -13.78 -13.77 6.10
CA LYS A 56 -12.78 -14.54 5.33
C LYS A 56 -13.02 -14.51 3.80
N ASP A 57 -14.19 -14.06 3.36
CA ASP A 57 -14.49 -13.87 1.94
C ASP A 57 -13.98 -12.53 1.40
N ASP A 58 -13.58 -11.63 2.29
CA ASP A 58 -13.01 -10.32 1.98
C ASP A 58 -11.48 -10.35 2.05
N TYR A 59 -10.83 -9.29 1.57
CA TYR A 59 -9.37 -9.20 1.53
C TYR A 59 -8.86 -7.97 2.28
N CYS A 60 -7.73 -8.13 2.98
CA CYS A 60 -6.99 -7.03 3.59
C CYS A 60 -5.53 -7.07 3.14
N ILE A 61 -5.07 -6.02 2.48
CA ILE A 61 -3.70 -5.89 1.99
C ILE A 61 -2.85 -5.22 3.08
N LEU A 62 -1.81 -5.89 3.55
CA LEU A 62 -0.98 -5.47 4.67
C LEU A 62 0.52 -5.44 4.32
N ASN A 63 1.22 -4.43 4.82
CA ASN A 63 2.67 -4.31 4.75
C ASN A 63 3.32 -5.21 5.80
N TYR A 64 4.13 -6.17 5.36
CA TYR A 64 4.85 -7.09 6.26
C TYR A 64 6.00 -6.39 7.00
N GLU A 65 6.54 -5.28 6.47
CA GLU A 65 7.66 -4.56 7.07
C GLU A 65 7.24 -3.63 8.21
N ASN A 66 5.99 -3.20 8.24
CA ASN A 66 5.47 -2.40 9.34
C ASN A 66 5.04 -3.31 10.50
N GLU A 67 5.56 -3.07 11.69
CA GLU A 67 5.33 -3.91 12.87
C GLU A 67 3.83 -4.01 13.24
N TYR A 68 3.12 -2.90 13.20
CA TYR A 68 1.69 -2.86 13.56
C TYR A 68 0.84 -3.69 12.59
N THR A 69 1.03 -3.51 11.28
CA THR A 69 0.28 -4.26 10.29
C THR A 69 0.65 -5.75 10.30
N ARG A 70 1.93 -6.08 10.54
CA ARG A 70 2.36 -7.48 10.68
C ARG A 70 1.70 -8.15 11.89
N ASN A 71 1.70 -7.49 13.05
CA ASN A 71 1.06 -8.02 14.27
C ASN A 71 -0.48 -8.10 14.11
N PHE A 72 -1.08 -7.22 13.29
CA PHE A 72 -2.49 -7.26 13.00
C PHE A 72 -2.87 -8.46 12.13
N GLY A 73 -2.01 -8.90 11.21
CA GLY A 73 -2.33 -9.97 10.27
C GLY A 73 -2.81 -11.26 10.91
N ASP A 74 -2.28 -11.64 12.08
CA ASP A 74 -2.66 -12.86 12.80
C ASP A 74 -4.11 -12.82 13.33
N ARG A 75 -4.67 -11.62 13.53
CA ARG A 75 -6.03 -11.43 14.06
C ARG A 75 -6.98 -10.75 13.08
N CYS A 76 -6.52 -10.48 11.85
CA CYS A 76 -7.33 -9.87 10.81
C CYS A 76 -8.52 -10.78 10.45
N PRO A 77 -9.77 -10.28 10.44
CA PRO A 77 -10.94 -11.08 10.10
C PRO A 77 -10.99 -11.46 8.62
N ALA A 78 -10.36 -10.66 7.74
CA ALA A 78 -10.31 -10.89 6.31
C ALA A 78 -9.17 -11.85 5.91
N THR A 79 -9.17 -12.29 4.67
CA THR A 79 -8.03 -12.99 4.05
C THR A 79 -6.91 -11.98 3.80
N VAL A 80 -5.76 -12.17 4.45
CA VAL A 80 -4.63 -11.26 4.34
C VAL A 80 -3.83 -11.51 3.07
N VAL A 81 -3.53 -10.44 2.34
CA VAL A 81 -2.58 -10.41 1.24
C VAL A 81 -1.40 -9.54 1.66
N TRP A 82 -0.27 -10.18 1.86
CA TRP A 82 0.96 -9.51 2.29
C TRP A 82 1.69 -8.83 1.12
N PHE A 83 2.37 -7.72 1.42
CA PHE A 83 3.45 -7.22 0.58
C PHE A 83 4.68 -6.86 1.41
N SER A 84 5.87 -6.96 0.81
CA SER A 84 7.15 -6.67 1.44
C SER A 84 8.14 -6.04 0.46
N SER A 85 8.78 -4.96 0.88
CA SER A 85 9.85 -4.30 0.12
C SER A 85 11.26 -4.77 0.54
N ALA A 86 11.40 -5.52 1.65
CA ALA A 86 12.70 -5.86 2.22
C ALA A 86 13.00 -7.37 2.27
N ARG A 87 12.01 -8.22 2.02
CA ARG A 87 12.20 -9.68 2.06
C ARG A 87 11.28 -10.44 1.12
N ARG A 88 11.75 -11.61 0.72
CA ARG A 88 10.95 -12.58 -0.01
C ARG A 88 9.86 -13.15 0.90
N LEU A 89 8.65 -13.31 0.35
CA LEU A 89 7.52 -13.94 1.01
C LEU A 89 7.18 -15.27 0.32
N ASP A 90 6.71 -16.25 1.10
CA ASP A 90 6.20 -17.53 0.57
C ASP A 90 4.79 -17.38 -0.03
N ASN A 91 4.02 -16.41 0.49
CA ASN A 91 2.71 -16.01 -0.03
C ASN A 91 2.57 -14.49 0.06
N GLY A 92 2.30 -13.83 -1.08
CA GLY A 92 2.16 -12.38 -1.18
C GLY A 92 3.04 -11.75 -2.24
N LEU A 93 3.07 -10.44 -2.25
CA LEU A 93 3.87 -9.63 -3.16
C LEU A 93 5.20 -9.27 -2.49
N PHE A 94 6.29 -9.34 -3.24
CA PHE A 94 7.58 -8.89 -2.69
C PHE A 94 8.46 -8.28 -3.77
N TYR A 95 9.35 -7.39 -3.31
CA TYR A 95 10.35 -6.74 -4.12
C TYR A 95 11.71 -7.40 -3.88
N GLU A 96 12.39 -7.81 -4.94
CA GLU A 96 13.73 -8.38 -4.86
C GLU A 96 14.56 -7.96 -6.11
N GLY A 97 15.76 -7.44 -5.86
CA GLY A 97 16.61 -6.89 -6.92
C GLY A 97 15.98 -5.63 -7.54
N GLU A 98 15.44 -5.76 -8.72
CA GLU A 98 14.74 -4.67 -9.44
C GLU A 98 13.32 -5.08 -9.84
N ASP A 99 12.84 -6.20 -9.34
CA ASP A 99 11.60 -6.80 -9.79
C ASP A 99 10.58 -6.98 -8.65
N ILE A 100 9.29 -6.87 -9.00
CA ILE A 100 8.19 -7.25 -8.15
C ILE A 100 7.73 -8.66 -8.53
N TYR A 101 7.56 -9.49 -7.52
CA TYR A 101 7.12 -10.88 -7.63
C TYR A 101 5.80 -11.09 -6.89
N LEU A 102 5.05 -12.08 -7.34
CA LEU A 102 3.93 -12.68 -6.63
C LEU A 102 4.29 -14.12 -6.28
N ALA A 103 4.28 -14.45 -5.00
CA ALA A 103 4.36 -15.82 -4.51
C ALA A 103 2.98 -16.29 -4.09
N LYS A 104 2.60 -17.50 -4.52
CA LYS A 104 1.36 -18.14 -4.12
C LYS A 104 1.49 -19.67 -4.24
N ASP A 105 1.13 -20.39 -3.17
CA ASP A 105 1.07 -21.85 -3.15
C ASP A 105 2.38 -22.52 -3.66
N GLY A 106 3.52 -22.00 -3.23
CA GLY A 106 4.84 -22.49 -3.62
C GLY A 106 5.33 -22.05 -5.02
N ASN A 107 4.49 -21.36 -5.78
CA ASN A 107 4.87 -20.79 -7.07
C ASN A 107 5.28 -19.34 -6.92
N VAL A 108 6.34 -18.92 -7.62
CA VAL A 108 6.81 -17.53 -7.65
C VAL A 108 6.78 -17.05 -9.09
N GLN A 109 6.04 -15.98 -9.32
CA GLN A 109 5.90 -15.35 -10.63
C GLN A 109 6.50 -13.95 -10.60
N ARG A 110 7.42 -13.63 -11.50
CA ARG A 110 7.86 -12.27 -11.76
C ARG A 110 6.74 -11.50 -12.44
N LEU A 111 6.37 -10.34 -11.92
CA LEU A 111 5.30 -9.51 -12.47
C LEU A 111 5.84 -8.36 -13.33
N MET A 112 6.81 -7.61 -12.83
CA MET A 112 7.33 -6.41 -13.50
C MET A 112 8.70 -6.02 -12.99
N ASN A 113 9.43 -5.21 -13.78
CA ASN A 113 10.67 -4.55 -13.36
C ASN A 113 10.37 -3.09 -12.99
N VAL A 114 10.80 -2.65 -11.81
CA VAL A 114 10.47 -1.30 -11.32
C VAL A 114 11.18 -0.19 -12.09
N LYS A 115 12.34 -0.45 -12.71
CA LYS A 115 13.08 0.56 -13.46
C LYS A 115 12.56 0.77 -14.88
N THR A 116 12.02 -0.29 -15.50
CA THR A 116 11.58 -0.24 -16.90
C THR A 116 10.08 -0.14 -17.06
N ASP A 117 9.32 -0.65 -16.09
CA ASP A 117 7.87 -0.75 -16.15
C ASP A 117 7.14 0.25 -15.25
N MET A 118 7.88 1.13 -14.53
CA MET A 118 7.31 2.06 -13.56
C MET A 118 7.91 3.46 -13.75
N ASN A 119 7.07 4.50 -13.72
CA ASN A 119 7.49 5.90 -13.80
C ASN A 119 7.59 6.59 -12.43
N LEU A 120 7.57 5.82 -11.35
CA LEU A 120 7.63 6.30 -9.97
C LEU A 120 8.99 5.96 -9.37
N VAL A 121 9.51 6.82 -8.48
CA VAL A 121 10.82 6.66 -7.83
C VAL A 121 10.64 6.46 -6.33
N GLY A 122 11.56 5.72 -5.72
CA GLY A 122 11.62 5.51 -4.27
C GLY A 122 10.93 4.23 -3.80
N ILE A 123 11.39 3.75 -2.64
CA ILE A 123 10.91 2.49 -2.07
C ILE A 123 9.44 2.58 -1.65
N CYS A 124 9.02 3.74 -1.14
CA CYS A 124 7.62 3.97 -0.78
C CYS A 124 6.66 3.80 -1.98
N ASN A 125 7.09 4.22 -3.18
CA ASN A 125 6.29 4.03 -4.38
C ASN A 125 6.29 2.57 -4.86
N ILE A 126 7.36 1.81 -4.62
CA ILE A 126 7.38 0.35 -4.86
C ILE A 126 6.37 -0.33 -3.93
N GLU A 127 6.33 0.04 -2.65
CA GLU A 127 5.33 -0.44 -1.69
C GLU A 127 3.90 -0.07 -2.11
N ASN A 128 3.67 1.18 -2.51
CA ASN A 128 2.39 1.64 -3.01
C ASN A 128 1.93 0.85 -4.25
N VAL A 129 2.85 0.54 -5.18
CA VAL A 129 2.57 -0.27 -6.37
C VAL A 129 2.23 -1.70 -5.98
N MET A 130 2.98 -2.33 -5.06
CA MET A 130 2.65 -3.67 -4.57
C MET A 130 1.28 -3.70 -3.88
N ALA A 131 0.98 -2.70 -3.05
CA ALA A 131 -0.34 -2.57 -2.42
C ALA A 131 -1.45 -2.41 -3.47
N ALA A 132 -1.25 -1.57 -4.49
CA ALA A 132 -2.21 -1.37 -5.58
C ALA A 132 -2.44 -2.67 -6.39
N ILE A 133 -1.37 -3.44 -6.66
CA ILE A 133 -1.49 -4.77 -7.29
C ILE A 133 -2.34 -5.69 -6.41
N GLY A 134 -2.03 -5.75 -5.10
CA GLY A 134 -2.77 -6.58 -4.15
C GLY A 134 -4.26 -6.22 -4.08
N ILE A 135 -4.59 -4.92 -4.01
CA ILE A 135 -5.97 -4.42 -3.98
C ILE A 135 -6.70 -4.79 -5.28
N ALA A 136 -6.12 -4.46 -6.44
CA ALA A 136 -6.77 -4.68 -7.72
C ALA A 136 -6.94 -6.17 -8.05
N MET A 137 -5.93 -6.99 -7.73
CA MET A 137 -5.99 -8.45 -7.88
C MET A 137 -7.10 -9.05 -7.00
N SER A 138 -7.20 -8.61 -5.74
CA SER A 138 -8.24 -9.05 -4.81
C SER A 138 -9.64 -8.59 -5.22
N ALA A 139 -9.74 -7.47 -5.93
CA ALA A 139 -10.99 -7.01 -6.55
C ALA A 139 -11.32 -7.71 -7.89
N GLY A 140 -10.55 -8.72 -8.29
CA GLY A 140 -10.81 -9.50 -9.49
C GLY A 140 -10.34 -8.86 -10.81
N VAL A 141 -9.54 -7.80 -10.76
CA VAL A 141 -8.98 -7.18 -11.97
C VAL A 141 -7.93 -8.10 -12.59
N PRO A 142 -8.01 -8.39 -13.91
CA PRO A 142 -7.00 -9.21 -14.58
C PRO A 142 -5.60 -8.62 -14.45
N MET A 143 -4.60 -9.45 -14.12
CA MET A 143 -3.22 -9.03 -13.89
C MET A 143 -2.66 -8.20 -15.06
N LYS A 144 -2.97 -8.59 -16.30
CA LYS A 144 -2.57 -7.83 -17.50
C LYS A 144 -3.01 -6.37 -17.42
N ASN A 145 -4.27 -6.12 -17.03
CA ASN A 145 -4.82 -4.76 -16.95
C ASN A 145 -4.15 -3.96 -15.82
N ILE A 146 -3.85 -4.62 -14.70
CA ILE A 146 -3.13 -4.01 -13.57
C ILE A 146 -1.76 -3.53 -14.05
N LEU A 147 -0.95 -4.41 -14.63
CA LEU A 147 0.40 -4.10 -15.08
C LEU A 147 0.41 -3.06 -16.20
N ASP A 148 -0.51 -3.14 -17.16
CA ASP A 148 -0.65 -2.16 -18.23
C ASP A 148 -1.03 -0.75 -17.69
N THR A 149 -1.77 -0.70 -16.59
CA THR A 149 -2.12 0.57 -15.92
C THR A 149 -0.91 1.15 -15.19
N ILE A 150 -0.16 0.32 -14.45
CA ILE A 150 1.05 0.77 -13.73
C ILE A 150 2.09 1.35 -14.70
N ARG A 151 2.31 0.71 -15.86
CA ARG A 151 3.26 1.19 -16.89
C ARG A 151 2.91 2.58 -17.42
N ARG A 152 1.64 2.94 -17.45
CA ARG A 152 1.15 4.24 -17.93
C ARG A 152 0.95 5.26 -16.82
N PHE A 153 0.97 4.82 -15.56
CA PHE A 153 0.76 5.70 -14.43
C PHE A 153 1.97 6.63 -14.27
N VAL A 154 1.70 7.91 -14.07
CA VAL A 154 2.70 8.94 -13.77
C VAL A 154 2.48 9.49 -12.37
N ALA A 155 3.53 10.02 -11.76
CA ALA A 155 3.44 10.62 -10.44
C ALA A 155 2.37 11.71 -10.38
N VAL A 156 1.64 11.74 -9.28
CA VAL A 156 0.73 12.87 -9.00
C VAL A 156 1.58 14.10 -8.73
N GLU A 157 1.14 15.25 -9.25
CA GLU A 157 1.80 16.54 -9.01
C GLU A 157 2.13 16.73 -7.51
N HIS A 158 3.31 17.26 -7.24
CA HIS A 158 3.82 17.54 -5.88
C HIS A 158 4.14 16.32 -5.01
N ARG A 159 4.16 15.10 -5.57
CA ARG A 159 4.58 13.89 -4.85
C ARG A 159 5.75 13.22 -5.56
N ILE A 160 6.99 13.51 -5.09
CA ILE A 160 8.26 13.08 -5.72
C ILE A 160 8.22 13.33 -7.25
N GLU A 161 7.65 14.46 -7.62
CA GLU A 161 7.45 14.86 -9.01
C GLU A 161 8.78 15.30 -9.63
N TYR A 162 9.19 14.70 -10.74
CA TYR A 162 10.36 15.15 -11.47
C TYR A 162 10.12 16.57 -12.03
N VAL A 163 11.01 17.49 -11.69
CA VAL A 163 10.92 18.89 -12.15
C VAL A 163 11.90 19.17 -13.29
N ALA A 164 13.17 18.89 -13.06
CA ALA A 164 14.23 19.18 -14.04
C ALA A 164 15.55 18.49 -13.71
N THR A 165 16.42 18.40 -14.70
CA THR A 165 17.85 18.11 -14.50
C THR A 165 18.68 19.34 -14.91
N LYS A 166 19.45 19.91 -13.97
CA LYS A 166 20.34 21.04 -14.24
C LYS A 166 21.76 20.68 -13.82
N LYS A 167 22.71 20.79 -14.73
CA LYS A 167 24.14 20.50 -14.50
C LYS A 167 24.40 19.12 -13.88
N GLY A 168 23.65 18.11 -14.30
CA GLY A 168 23.73 16.73 -13.79
C GLY A 168 23.02 16.48 -12.44
N VAL A 169 22.39 17.50 -11.85
CA VAL A 169 21.57 17.36 -10.63
C VAL A 169 20.11 17.23 -11.01
N VAL A 170 19.46 16.20 -10.49
CA VAL A 170 18.04 15.95 -10.68
C VAL A 170 17.25 16.60 -9.54
N TYR A 171 16.20 17.33 -9.90
CA TYR A 171 15.32 18.05 -8.96
C TYR A 171 13.94 17.39 -8.95
N TYR A 172 13.43 17.11 -7.74
CA TYR A 172 12.08 16.62 -7.52
C TYR A 172 11.29 17.59 -6.64
N ASN A 173 9.98 17.69 -6.89
CA ASN A 173 9.03 18.41 -6.06
C ASN A 173 8.25 17.42 -5.21
N ASP A 174 8.36 17.51 -3.90
CA ASP A 174 7.64 16.68 -2.94
C ASP A 174 6.94 17.53 -1.88
N SER A 175 6.29 18.61 -2.31
CA SER A 175 5.60 19.54 -1.41
C SER A 175 4.36 18.93 -0.72
N LYS A 176 3.94 17.73 -1.11
CA LYS A 176 2.94 16.91 -0.40
C LYS A 176 3.48 16.16 0.81
N ALA A 177 4.79 16.05 0.99
CA ALA A 177 5.40 15.53 2.21
C ALA A 177 5.23 16.56 3.34
N THR A 178 4.18 16.41 4.13
CA THR A 178 3.77 17.38 5.17
C THR A 178 4.30 17.05 6.56
N ASN A 179 5.03 15.95 6.71
CA ASN A 179 5.71 15.56 7.95
C ASN A 179 7.11 15.03 7.66
N THR A 180 7.94 14.91 8.70
CA THR A 180 9.34 14.47 8.58
C THR A 180 9.48 13.06 8.05
N ASP A 181 8.61 12.15 8.44
CA ASP A 181 8.67 10.74 8.01
C ASP A 181 8.38 10.61 6.51
N ALA A 182 7.42 11.38 6.00
CA ALA A 182 7.13 11.43 4.57
C ALA A 182 8.27 12.05 3.75
N ALA A 183 9.06 12.96 4.33
CA ALA A 183 10.14 13.65 3.63
C ALA A 183 11.48 12.88 3.62
N ILE A 184 11.67 11.90 4.51
CA ILE A 184 12.91 11.12 4.67
C ILE A 184 12.91 9.83 3.82
N GLN A 185 11.79 9.43 3.25
CA GLN A 185 11.62 8.16 2.52
C GLN A 185 12.34 8.08 1.17
#